data_c679e90d7b0de5d5ad6fe6162b662f31
#
_entry.id   c679e90d7b0de5d5ad6fe6162b662f31
#
_cell.length_a   1.000
_cell.length_b   1.000
_cell.length_c   1.000
_cell.angle_alpha   90.00
_cell.angle_beta   90.00
_cell.angle_gamma   90.00
#
_symmetry.space_group_name_H-M   'P 1'
#
loop_
_entity.id
_entity.type
_entity.pdbx_description
1 polymer ?
#
loop_
_entity_poly.entity_id
_entity_poly.type
_entity_poly.pdbx_seq_one_letter_code
_entity_poly.pdbx_strand_id
1 'polypeptide(L)'
;MRLPGPVVLADVQDNPGAGGSSDTTGLLAELVRQNASGALLGVVCDPQVAAMAHKAGSDATIFAELGGKEGPAEVLPFKGRFRVLGLSEGNIPYEGEMYGGGVACIGPTCLLQVCDTDGDVRVVVSSSRTQCLDRAFFTHFSLDLAAAQIICVKSTVHFRADFDSVARNTLPV
;
A
#
# COMPACT_ATOMS: atom_id res chain seq x y z
N MET A 1 6.13 -1.87 -26.33
CA MET A 1 6.05 -0.42 -26.08
C MET A 1 5.31 -0.26 -24.75
N ARG A 2 6.00 0.15 -23.67
CA ARG A 2 5.33 0.42 -22.38
C ARG A 2 4.48 1.68 -22.54
N LEU A 3 3.22 1.60 -22.15
CA LEU A 3 2.36 2.77 -22.11
C LEU A 3 2.81 3.69 -20.95
N PRO A 4 2.81 5.00 -21.11
CA PRO A 4 3.26 5.93 -20.08
C PRO A 4 2.32 5.93 -18.86
N GLY A 5 2.89 5.94 -17.65
CA GLY A 5 2.19 6.03 -16.38
C GLY A 5 1.55 4.72 -15.88
N PRO A 6 1.22 4.66 -14.58
CA PRO A 6 0.59 3.51 -13.95
C PRO A 6 -0.90 3.36 -14.29
N VAL A 7 -1.40 2.12 -14.17
CA VAL A 7 -2.83 1.88 -13.95
C VAL A 7 -3.09 1.96 -12.45
N VAL A 8 -4.05 2.79 -12.04
CA VAL A 8 -4.49 2.85 -10.64
C VAL A 8 -5.67 1.92 -10.45
N LEU A 9 -5.55 0.95 -9.55
CA LEU A 9 -6.61 0.05 -9.10
C LEU A 9 -7.17 0.58 -7.78
N ALA A 10 -8.42 0.97 -7.78
CA ALA A 10 -9.10 1.45 -6.59
C ALA A 10 -9.83 0.29 -5.91
N ASP A 11 -9.29 -0.16 -4.76
CA ASP A 11 -9.93 -1.14 -3.89
C ASP A 11 -11.10 -0.48 -3.15
N VAL A 12 -12.28 -0.57 -3.78
CA VAL A 12 -13.48 0.07 -3.25
C VAL A 12 -14.13 -0.74 -2.14
N GLN A 13 -13.81 -2.03 -2.04
CA GLN A 13 -14.42 -2.95 -1.06
C GLN A 13 -13.80 -2.76 0.32
N ASP A 14 -12.53 -2.36 0.39
CA ASP A 14 -11.80 -2.18 1.65
C ASP A 14 -11.28 -0.74 1.81
N ASN A 15 -12.21 0.21 1.67
CA ASN A 15 -11.92 1.63 1.87
C ASN A 15 -12.15 2.03 3.34
N PRO A 16 -11.09 2.40 4.11
CA PRO A 16 -11.25 2.85 5.49
C PRO A 16 -12.12 4.10 5.65
N GLY A 17 -12.14 4.98 4.64
CA GLY A 17 -13.01 6.15 4.61
C GLY A 17 -14.50 5.82 4.52
N ALA A 18 -14.84 4.59 4.14
CA ALA A 18 -16.21 4.06 4.11
C ALA A 18 -16.42 2.96 5.17
N GLY A 19 -15.52 2.80 6.14
CA GLY A 19 -15.62 1.84 7.22
C GLY A 19 -14.92 0.49 6.97
N GLY A 20 -14.18 0.35 5.88
CA GLY A 20 -13.35 -0.83 5.62
C GLY A 20 -12.23 -1.00 6.65
N SER A 21 -11.74 -2.21 6.80
CA SER A 21 -10.67 -2.56 7.74
C SER A 21 -9.29 -2.10 7.27
N SER A 22 -9.11 -1.89 5.97
CA SER A 22 -7.82 -1.65 5.31
C SER A 22 -6.84 -2.82 5.42
N ASP A 23 -7.32 -4.01 5.71
CA ASP A 23 -6.46 -5.18 5.93
C ASP A 23 -6.73 -6.35 4.99
N THR A 24 -7.64 -6.20 4.01
CA THR A 24 -7.85 -7.22 3.00
C THR A 24 -6.64 -7.35 2.07
N THR A 25 -6.31 -8.59 1.70
CA THR A 25 -5.09 -8.93 0.96
C THR A 25 -5.34 -9.56 -0.40
N GLY A 26 -6.59 -9.60 -0.88
CA GLY A 26 -6.95 -10.21 -2.15
C GLY A 26 -6.18 -9.64 -3.34
N LEU A 27 -6.07 -8.30 -3.42
CA LEU A 27 -5.29 -7.65 -4.48
C LEU A 27 -3.79 -7.97 -4.36
N LEU A 28 -3.23 -7.99 -3.16
CA LEU A 28 -1.83 -8.37 -2.95
C LEU A 28 -1.57 -9.79 -3.44
N ALA A 29 -2.43 -10.74 -3.04
CA ALA A 29 -2.31 -12.13 -3.45
C ALA A 29 -2.39 -12.29 -4.98
N GLU A 30 -3.28 -11.55 -5.63
CA GLU A 30 -3.42 -11.61 -7.07
C GLU A 30 -2.23 -10.98 -7.81
N LEU A 31 -1.71 -9.85 -7.35
CA LEU A 31 -0.49 -9.24 -7.91
C LEU A 31 0.70 -10.20 -7.84
N VAL A 32 0.86 -10.88 -6.71
CA VAL A 32 1.91 -11.89 -6.52
C VAL A 32 1.70 -13.08 -7.43
N ARG A 33 0.49 -13.63 -7.50
CA ARG A 33 0.15 -14.76 -8.36
C ARG A 33 0.43 -14.48 -9.85
N GLN A 34 0.24 -13.21 -10.28
CA GLN A 34 0.49 -12.77 -11.65
C GLN A 34 1.96 -12.36 -11.90
N ASN A 35 2.83 -12.45 -10.89
CA ASN A 35 4.21 -11.94 -10.97
C ASN A 35 4.24 -10.47 -11.47
N ALA A 36 3.35 -9.64 -10.94
CA ALA A 36 3.25 -8.25 -11.37
C ALA A 36 4.57 -7.51 -11.14
N SER A 37 4.99 -6.71 -12.11
CA SER A 37 6.21 -5.92 -12.03
C SER A 37 5.89 -4.44 -11.81
N GLY A 38 6.63 -3.78 -10.91
CA GLY A 38 6.44 -2.37 -10.60
C GLY A 38 5.05 -2.10 -10.00
N ALA A 39 4.56 -3.00 -9.14
CA ALA A 39 3.29 -2.87 -8.46
C ALA A 39 3.47 -2.31 -7.05
N LEU A 40 2.71 -1.27 -6.74
CA LEU A 40 2.64 -0.63 -5.43
C LEU A 40 1.25 -0.82 -4.85
N LEU A 41 1.14 -1.19 -3.58
CA LEU A 41 -0.12 -1.32 -2.87
C LEU A 41 -0.06 -0.51 -1.57
N GLY A 42 -1.09 0.25 -1.29
CA GLY A 42 -1.18 1.05 -0.06
C GLY A 42 -2.62 1.46 0.27
N VAL A 43 -2.86 1.63 1.49
CA VAL A 43 -2.09 1.33 2.72
C VAL A 43 -2.77 0.14 3.38
N VAL A 44 -2.02 -0.90 3.74
CA VAL A 44 -2.56 -2.02 4.51
C VAL A 44 -2.36 -1.73 6.00
N CYS A 45 -3.42 -1.80 6.77
CA CYS A 45 -3.35 -1.64 8.22
C CYS A 45 -3.01 -2.98 8.89
N ASP A 46 -1.80 -3.09 9.42
CA ASP A 46 -1.37 -4.23 10.21
C ASP A 46 -0.32 -3.84 11.25
N PRO A 47 -0.76 -3.47 12.48
CA PRO A 47 0.14 -3.05 13.55
C PRO A 47 1.20 -4.09 13.91
N GLN A 48 0.85 -5.37 13.82
CA GLN A 48 1.75 -6.46 14.20
C GLN A 48 2.90 -6.60 13.19
N VAL A 49 2.58 -6.55 11.90
CA VAL A 49 3.60 -6.64 10.84
C VAL A 49 4.46 -5.38 10.82
N ALA A 50 3.87 -4.19 11.01
CA ALA A 50 4.63 -2.95 11.13
C ALA A 50 5.63 -3.02 12.30
N ALA A 51 5.20 -3.47 13.49
CA ALA A 51 6.08 -3.64 14.65
C ALA A 51 7.17 -4.70 14.40
N MET A 52 6.83 -5.80 13.70
CA MET A 52 7.80 -6.84 13.33
C MET A 52 8.88 -6.28 12.40
N ALA A 53 8.50 -5.48 11.40
CA ALA A 53 9.43 -4.83 10.48
C ALA A 53 10.36 -3.85 11.21
N HIS A 54 9.83 -3.01 12.09
CA HIS A 54 10.61 -2.08 12.91
C HIS A 54 11.61 -2.80 13.80
N LYS A 55 11.21 -3.91 14.41
CA LYS A 55 12.10 -4.73 15.23
C LYS A 55 13.23 -5.40 14.42
N ALA A 56 12.91 -5.82 13.20
CA ALA A 56 13.88 -6.47 12.31
C ALA A 56 14.89 -5.48 11.71
N GLY A 57 14.46 -4.24 11.44
CA GLY A 57 15.28 -3.19 10.83
C GLY A 57 15.23 -3.19 9.30
N SER A 58 15.76 -2.12 8.72
CA SER A 58 15.87 -1.97 7.26
C SER A 58 16.73 -3.08 6.65
N ASP A 59 16.41 -3.47 5.43
CA ASP A 59 17.04 -4.54 4.64
C ASP A 59 16.88 -5.96 5.22
N ALA A 60 16.25 -6.12 6.37
CA ALA A 60 15.95 -7.44 6.92
C ALA A 60 14.86 -8.14 6.10
N THR A 61 14.90 -9.48 6.12
CA THR A 61 13.80 -10.31 5.61
C THR A 61 13.02 -10.89 6.78
N ILE A 62 11.69 -10.69 6.75
CA ILE A 62 10.76 -11.22 7.74
C ILE A 62 9.81 -12.21 7.07
N PHE A 63 9.33 -13.21 7.82
CA PHE A 63 8.18 -14.02 7.44
C PHE A 63 6.97 -13.53 8.24
N ALA A 64 5.91 -13.16 7.54
CA ALA A 64 4.73 -12.58 8.17
C ALA A 64 3.42 -13.07 7.55
N GLU A 65 2.36 -12.99 8.32
CA GLU A 65 0.97 -13.12 7.91
C GLU A 65 0.38 -11.69 7.89
N LEU A 66 0.35 -11.08 6.69
CA LEU A 66 -0.07 -9.69 6.51
C LEU A 66 -1.58 -9.60 6.30
N GLY A 67 -2.23 -8.69 7.03
CA GLY A 67 -3.65 -8.38 6.90
C GLY A 67 -4.59 -9.54 7.30
N GLY A 68 -5.86 -9.44 6.92
CA GLY A 68 -6.87 -10.47 7.17
C GLY A 68 -7.14 -10.76 8.65
N LYS A 69 -7.00 -9.75 9.53
CA LYS A 69 -7.12 -9.91 10.99
C LYS A 69 -8.35 -9.22 11.57
N GLU A 70 -8.83 -8.17 10.92
CA GLU A 70 -9.97 -7.36 11.39
C GLU A 70 -11.16 -7.39 10.44
N GLY A 71 -11.00 -7.91 9.22
CA GLY A 71 -12.03 -8.05 8.23
C GLY A 71 -12.93 -9.28 8.45
N PRO A 72 -13.80 -9.60 7.48
CA PRO A 72 -14.62 -10.81 7.50
C PRO A 72 -13.75 -12.07 7.62
N ALA A 73 -14.25 -13.09 8.28
CA ALA A 73 -13.52 -14.34 8.54
C ALA A 73 -13.07 -15.10 7.28
N GLU A 74 -13.68 -14.79 6.15
CA GLU A 74 -13.33 -15.35 4.84
C GLU A 74 -12.07 -14.70 4.23
N VAL A 75 -11.67 -13.53 4.72
CA VAL A 75 -10.46 -12.86 4.28
C VAL A 75 -9.26 -13.44 5.03
N LEU A 76 -8.45 -14.19 4.33
CA LEU A 76 -7.26 -14.80 4.90
C LEU A 76 -6.06 -13.86 4.80
N PRO A 77 -5.14 -13.88 5.80
CA PRO A 77 -3.90 -13.13 5.72
C PRO A 77 -3.04 -13.62 4.56
N PHE A 78 -2.30 -12.71 3.93
CA PHE A 78 -1.27 -13.08 2.97
C PHE A 78 -0.01 -13.54 3.72
N LYS A 79 0.37 -14.79 3.53
CA LYS A 79 1.54 -15.40 4.17
C LYS A 79 2.73 -15.42 3.21
N GLY A 80 3.85 -14.85 3.63
CA GLY A 80 5.03 -14.83 2.78
C GLY A 80 6.26 -14.21 3.44
N ARG A 81 7.35 -14.21 2.69
CA ARG A 81 8.58 -13.51 3.05
C ARG A 81 8.57 -12.11 2.47
N PHE A 82 8.98 -11.16 3.29
CA PHE A 82 9.03 -9.76 2.93
C PHE A 82 10.40 -9.18 3.26
N ARG A 83 10.98 -8.42 2.33
CA ARG A 83 12.12 -7.58 2.61
C ARG A 83 11.64 -6.21 3.08
N VAL A 84 12.19 -5.71 4.17
CA VAL A 84 11.92 -4.38 4.70
C VAL A 84 12.75 -3.38 3.90
N LEU A 85 12.08 -2.58 3.05
CA LEU A 85 12.74 -1.57 2.22
C LEU A 85 12.85 -0.21 2.90
N GLY A 86 11.91 0.11 3.81
CA GLY A 86 11.89 1.39 4.49
C GLY A 86 11.06 1.33 5.76
N LEU A 87 11.40 2.18 6.72
CA LEU A 87 10.73 2.33 8.01
C LEU A 87 10.43 3.81 8.26
N SER A 88 9.31 4.09 8.92
CA SER A 88 8.86 5.43 9.27
C SER A 88 8.02 5.41 10.55
N GLU A 89 8.08 6.49 11.32
CA GLU A 89 7.17 6.73 12.45
C GLU A 89 5.73 7.08 12.00
N GLY A 90 5.50 7.20 10.70
CA GLY A 90 4.18 7.40 10.12
C GLY A 90 3.62 8.81 10.29
N ASN A 91 4.47 9.82 10.48
CA ASN A 91 4.11 11.24 10.38
C ASN A 91 4.38 11.68 8.94
N ILE A 92 3.36 11.60 8.09
CA ILE A 92 3.49 11.80 6.64
C ILE A 92 2.79 13.10 6.26
N PRO A 93 3.54 14.17 5.88
CA PRO A 93 2.93 15.39 5.36
C PRO A 93 2.18 15.09 4.07
N TYR A 94 0.93 15.57 3.97
CA TYR A 94 0.16 15.46 2.73
C TYR A 94 0.76 16.36 1.64
N GLU A 95 0.86 15.82 0.42
CA GLU A 95 1.34 16.54 -0.77
C GLU A 95 0.19 17.08 -1.63
N GLY A 96 -0.97 16.40 -1.60
CA GLY A 96 -2.14 16.75 -2.38
C GLY A 96 -2.94 17.91 -1.78
N GLU A 97 -3.79 18.53 -2.62
CA GLU A 97 -4.57 19.70 -2.24
C GLU A 97 -5.66 19.42 -1.20
N MET A 98 -6.15 18.18 -1.12
CA MET A 98 -7.29 17.83 -0.27
C MET A 98 -7.03 18.08 1.22
N TYR A 99 -5.82 17.73 1.68
CA TYR A 99 -5.38 17.93 3.07
C TYR A 99 -4.06 18.70 3.13
N GLY A 100 -3.78 19.53 2.11
CA GLY A 100 -2.54 20.31 2.00
C GLY A 100 -2.22 21.08 3.27
N GLY A 101 -0.98 20.95 3.74
CA GLY A 101 -0.50 21.51 5.01
C GLY A 101 -0.82 20.67 6.24
N GLY A 102 -1.58 19.57 6.11
CA GLY A 102 -1.81 18.58 7.17
C GLY A 102 -0.77 17.47 7.20
N VAL A 103 -0.80 16.68 8.26
CA VAL A 103 0.08 15.51 8.46
C VAL A 103 -0.77 14.30 8.82
N ALA A 104 -0.63 13.21 8.08
CA ALA A 104 -1.18 11.92 8.47
C ALA A 104 -0.34 11.34 9.61
N CYS A 105 -1.00 11.01 10.73
CA CYS A 105 -0.38 10.32 11.86
C CYS A 105 -0.87 8.89 11.88
N ILE A 106 -0.15 7.98 11.22
CA ILE A 106 -0.58 6.59 11.02
C ILE A 106 0.23 5.56 11.81
N GLY A 107 1.04 6.05 12.75
CA GLY A 107 1.91 5.23 13.60
C GLY A 107 3.04 4.54 12.84
N PRO A 108 3.82 3.70 13.51
CA PRO A 108 4.91 2.96 12.86
C PRO A 108 4.47 2.34 11.54
N THR A 109 5.21 2.65 10.50
CA THR A 109 4.87 2.32 9.11
C THR A 109 6.09 1.73 8.42
N CYS A 110 5.90 0.81 7.49
CA CYS A 110 6.99 0.25 6.72
C CYS A 110 6.62 0.06 5.25
N LEU A 111 7.65 0.08 4.39
CA LEU A 111 7.58 -0.37 3.01
C LEU A 111 8.16 -1.78 2.93
N LEU A 112 7.37 -2.72 2.47
CA LEU A 112 7.75 -4.12 2.31
C LEU A 112 7.76 -4.50 0.83
N GLN A 113 8.72 -5.33 0.43
CA GLN A 113 8.76 -6.01 -0.86
C GLN A 113 8.48 -7.50 -0.67
N VAL A 114 7.55 -8.06 -1.44
CA VAL A 114 7.29 -9.51 -1.44
C VAL A 114 8.47 -10.24 -2.07
N CYS A 115 9.02 -11.25 -1.38
CA CYS A 115 10.16 -12.04 -1.87
C CYS A 115 9.74 -13.29 -2.65
N ASP A 116 8.53 -13.78 -2.45
CA ASP A 116 8.05 -15.06 -2.99
C ASP A 116 7.36 -14.88 -4.35
N THR A 117 7.95 -14.06 -5.23
CA THR A 117 7.49 -13.80 -6.60
C THR A 117 8.66 -13.43 -7.50
N ASP A 118 8.55 -13.71 -8.80
CA ASP A 118 9.47 -13.22 -9.82
C ASP A 118 9.16 -11.77 -10.24
N GLY A 119 8.06 -11.21 -9.73
CA GLY A 119 7.64 -9.84 -9.95
C GLY A 119 8.31 -8.84 -9.01
N ASP A 120 7.87 -7.57 -9.08
CA ASP A 120 8.22 -6.51 -8.13
C ASP A 120 6.93 -5.97 -7.52
N VAL A 121 6.54 -6.52 -6.38
CA VAL A 121 5.33 -6.14 -5.64
C VAL A 121 5.73 -5.57 -4.30
N ARG A 122 5.36 -4.30 -4.06
CA ARG A 122 5.69 -3.58 -2.84
C ARG A 122 4.40 -3.12 -2.15
N VAL A 123 4.40 -3.16 -0.82
CA VAL A 123 3.23 -2.77 -0.02
C VAL A 123 3.64 -1.84 1.11
N VAL A 124 2.88 -0.74 1.27
CA VAL A 124 2.98 0.14 2.43
C VAL A 124 2.07 -0.40 3.52
N VAL A 125 2.64 -0.65 4.69
CA VAL A 125 1.94 -1.18 5.86
C VAL A 125 2.01 -0.19 7.00
N SER A 126 0.87 0.14 7.62
CA SER A 126 0.75 1.09 8.73
C SER A 126 0.21 0.43 10.00
N SER A 127 0.45 1.08 11.15
CA SER A 127 -0.11 0.65 12.42
C SER A 127 -1.51 1.18 12.69
N SER A 128 -1.95 2.19 11.95
CA SER A 128 -3.29 2.76 12.08
C SER A 128 -4.00 2.80 10.73
N ARG A 129 -5.30 2.61 10.77
CA ARG A 129 -6.16 2.66 9.60
C ARG A 129 -6.10 4.05 8.94
N THR A 130 -5.86 4.09 7.64
CA THR A 130 -5.92 5.31 6.86
C THR A 130 -6.39 5.02 5.44
N GLN A 131 -7.13 5.95 4.87
CA GLN A 131 -7.50 5.90 3.46
C GLN A 131 -6.30 6.32 2.60
N CYS A 132 -5.96 5.53 1.59
CA CYS A 132 -4.90 5.87 0.64
C CYS A 132 -5.40 6.92 -0.37
N LEU A 133 -5.41 8.18 0.03
CA LEU A 133 -5.97 9.28 -0.77
C LEU A 133 -4.91 10.26 -1.31
N ASP A 134 -3.66 10.12 -0.87
CA ASP A 134 -2.56 11.05 -1.18
C ASP A 134 -1.32 10.26 -1.61
N ARG A 135 -0.61 10.78 -2.60
CA ARG A 135 0.64 10.18 -3.10
C ARG A 135 1.73 10.12 -2.05
N ALA A 136 1.66 10.99 -1.05
CA ALA A 136 2.62 11.05 0.06
C ALA A 136 2.81 9.71 0.75
N PHE A 137 1.80 8.83 0.79
CA PHE A 137 1.95 7.50 1.37
C PHE A 137 2.98 6.62 0.65
N PHE A 138 3.29 6.92 -0.60
CA PHE A 138 4.31 6.24 -1.39
C PHE A 138 5.59 7.07 -1.53
N THR A 139 5.47 8.36 -1.85
CA THR A 139 6.61 9.26 -2.07
C THR A 139 7.43 9.46 -0.80
N HIS A 140 6.81 9.36 0.38
CA HIS A 140 7.49 9.34 1.68
C HIS A 140 8.60 8.26 1.77
N PHE A 141 8.43 7.15 1.07
CA PHE A 141 9.43 6.09 0.93
C PHE A 141 10.29 6.25 -0.34
N SER A 142 10.33 7.46 -0.92
CA SER A 142 11.08 7.78 -2.14
C SER A 142 10.69 6.91 -3.36
N LEU A 143 9.43 6.46 -3.42
CA LEU A 143 8.92 5.72 -4.56
C LEU A 143 8.56 6.68 -5.70
N ASP A 144 9.10 6.40 -6.89
CA ASP A 144 8.72 7.11 -8.12
C ASP A 144 7.43 6.49 -8.70
N LEU A 145 6.32 7.19 -8.53
CA LEU A 145 5.01 6.73 -9.02
C LEU A 145 4.93 6.72 -10.55
N ALA A 146 5.69 7.56 -11.24
CA ALA A 146 5.71 7.57 -12.70
C ALA A 146 6.42 6.32 -13.27
N ALA A 147 7.34 5.73 -12.52
CA ALA A 147 8.00 4.49 -12.88
C ALA A 147 7.17 3.24 -12.55
N ALA A 148 6.14 3.36 -11.71
CA ALA A 148 5.24 2.25 -11.40
C ALA A 148 4.43 1.81 -12.62
N GLN A 149 4.02 0.55 -12.65
CA GLN A 149 3.08 0.03 -13.66
C GLN A 149 1.66 -0.09 -13.13
N ILE A 150 1.55 -0.46 -11.86
CA ILE A 150 0.28 -0.64 -11.15
C ILE A 150 0.39 0.05 -9.80
N ILE A 151 -0.62 0.83 -9.42
CA ILE A 151 -0.76 1.38 -8.08
C ILE A 151 -2.14 0.97 -7.55
N CYS A 152 -2.18 0.18 -6.48
CA CYS A 152 -3.41 -0.19 -5.81
C CYS A 152 -3.62 0.72 -4.61
N VAL A 153 -4.78 1.35 -4.52
CA VAL A 153 -5.14 2.27 -3.43
C VAL A 153 -6.40 1.79 -2.72
N LYS A 154 -6.35 1.67 -1.40
CA LYS A 154 -7.52 1.38 -0.57
C LYS A 154 -8.34 2.65 -0.36
N SER A 155 -9.09 3.00 -1.41
CA SER A 155 -9.87 4.24 -1.50
C SER A 155 -10.91 4.14 -2.61
N THR A 156 -12.06 4.81 -2.47
CA THR A 156 -13.15 4.76 -3.45
C THR A 156 -13.08 5.93 -4.44
N VAL A 157 -12.95 7.17 -3.96
CA VAL A 157 -13.05 8.39 -4.78
C VAL A 157 -11.95 9.40 -4.46
N HIS A 158 -11.65 9.63 -3.20
CA HIS A 158 -10.82 10.76 -2.76
C HIS A 158 -9.40 10.73 -3.34
N PHE A 159 -8.85 9.55 -3.62
CA PHE A 159 -7.53 9.40 -4.24
C PHE A 159 -7.43 10.08 -5.61
N ARG A 160 -8.55 10.26 -6.33
CA ARG A 160 -8.55 10.84 -7.68
C ARG A 160 -7.98 12.25 -7.72
N ALA A 161 -8.24 13.04 -6.67
CA ALA A 161 -7.74 14.41 -6.57
C ALA A 161 -6.21 14.49 -6.73
N ASP A 162 -5.50 13.45 -6.30
CA ASP A 162 -4.04 13.45 -6.32
C ASP A 162 -3.46 12.47 -7.36
N PHE A 163 -4.05 11.28 -7.54
CA PHE A 163 -3.52 10.24 -8.43
C PHE A 163 -3.90 10.39 -9.90
N ASP A 164 -5.02 11.05 -10.24
CA ASP A 164 -5.45 11.19 -11.64
C ASP A 164 -4.40 11.94 -12.51
N SER A 165 -3.57 12.79 -11.90
CA SER A 165 -2.49 13.51 -12.59
C SER A 165 -1.34 12.61 -13.05
N VAL A 166 -1.17 11.45 -12.43
CA VAL A 166 -0.10 10.48 -12.75
C VAL A 166 -0.63 9.19 -13.36
N ALA A 167 -1.91 8.91 -13.19
CA ALA A 167 -2.54 7.70 -13.68
C ALA A 167 -2.78 7.76 -15.19
N ARG A 168 -2.37 6.69 -15.91
CA ARG A 168 -2.80 6.46 -17.29
C ARG A 168 -4.28 6.07 -17.37
N ASN A 169 -4.72 5.29 -16.42
CA ASN A 169 -6.10 4.80 -16.30
C ASN A 169 -6.42 4.47 -14.83
N THR A 170 -7.66 4.53 -14.46
CA THR A 170 -8.15 4.20 -13.12
C THR A 170 -9.30 3.22 -13.22
N LEU A 171 -9.19 2.10 -12.52
CA LEU A 171 -10.17 1.03 -12.49
C LEU A 171 -10.62 0.75 -11.05
N PRO A 172 -11.93 0.78 -10.75
CA PRO A 172 -12.45 0.25 -9.49
C PRO A 172 -12.40 -1.29 -9.51
N VAL A 173 -12.03 -1.87 -8.40
CA VAL A 173 -11.91 -3.31 -8.19
C VAL A 173 -12.47 -3.73 -6.83
#